data_908849bd86758e08d8c70d2663686b7d
#
_entry.id   908849bd86758e08d8c70d2663686b7d
#
_cell.length_a   1.000
_cell.length_b   1.000
_cell.length_c   1.000
_cell.angle_alpha   90.00
_cell.angle_beta   90.00
_cell.angle_gamma   90.00
#
_symmetry.space_group_name_H-M   'P 1'
#
loop_
_entity.id
_entity.type
_entity.pdbx_description
1 polymer ?
#
loop_
_entity_poly.entity_id
_entity_poly.type
_entity_poly.pdbx_seq_one_letter_code
_entity_poly.pdbx_strand_id
1 'polypeptide(L)'
;KNIDKETINKLSNTVLTFSDLITNRKTDYKFDLEKFSNINGKTGIYVQYAQVRAKKLLSKSKLDQKQKINPKELDEKDIRLLNSLMKFEIYFKQAINNNEPHFLADYLYEISNEYNSIYQDEKILQNKSNVKMINKIIITKYFVEYSLLLMESLGIFPVDEM
;
A
#
# COMPACT_ATOMS: atom_id res chain seq x y z
N LYS A 1 -18.01 -14.44 6.16
CA LYS A 1 -17.21 -15.28 5.24
C LYS A 1 -16.14 -15.96 6.06
N ASN A 2 -15.98 -17.27 5.94
CA ASN A 2 -14.82 -17.95 6.52
C ASN A 2 -13.61 -17.65 5.62
N ILE A 3 -12.58 -17.03 6.20
CA ILE A 3 -11.30 -16.82 5.54
C ILE A 3 -10.60 -18.20 5.48
N ASP A 4 -10.04 -18.55 4.32
CA ASP A 4 -9.34 -19.82 4.16
C ASP A 4 -8.02 -19.86 4.95
N LYS A 5 -7.53 -21.07 5.21
CA LYS A 5 -6.33 -21.29 6.03
C LYS A 5 -5.06 -20.66 5.41
N GLU A 6 -4.97 -20.63 4.08
CA GLU A 6 -3.83 -20.05 3.39
C GLU A 6 -3.78 -18.54 3.60
N THR A 7 -4.91 -17.86 3.44
CA THR A 7 -5.03 -16.41 3.71
C THR A 7 -4.71 -16.09 5.17
N ILE A 8 -5.20 -16.90 6.14
CA ILE A 8 -4.84 -16.72 7.55
C ILE A 8 -3.32 -16.82 7.76
N ASN A 9 -2.66 -17.82 7.15
CA ASN A 9 -1.22 -17.99 7.26
C ASN A 9 -0.46 -16.79 6.67
N LYS A 10 -0.88 -16.28 5.52
CA LYS A 10 -0.29 -15.07 4.90
C LYS A 10 -0.45 -13.85 5.78
N LEU A 11 -1.62 -13.66 6.38
CA LEU A 11 -1.87 -12.53 7.30
C LEU A 11 -1.06 -12.68 8.58
N SER A 12 -0.95 -13.88 9.16
CA SER A 12 -0.12 -14.14 10.34
C SER A 12 1.36 -13.86 10.06
N ASN A 13 1.87 -14.33 8.91
CA ASN A 13 3.22 -14.00 8.46
C ASN A 13 3.40 -12.50 8.30
N THR A 14 2.44 -11.81 7.68
CA THR A 14 2.48 -10.35 7.53
C THR A 14 2.57 -9.63 8.86
N VAL A 15 1.79 -10.04 9.88
CA VAL A 15 1.84 -9.43 11.22
C VAL A 15 3.23 -9.56 11.82
N LEU A 16 3.81 -10.75 11.80
CA LEU A 16 5.14 -11.01 12.36
C LEU A 16 6.23 -10.28 11.59
N THR A 17 6.29 -10.47 10.27
CA THR A 17 7.33 -9.91 9.42
C THR A 17 7.30 -8.38 9.43
N PHE A 18 6.12 -7.78 9.29
CA PHE A 18 6.03 -6.32 9.27
C PHE A 18 6.34 -5.69 10.63
N SER A 19 5.89 -6.29 11.74
CA SER A 19 6.19 -5.76 13.07
C SER A 19 7.69 -5.77 13.39
N ASP A 20 8.40 -6.77 12.91
CA ASP A 20 9.84 -6.88 13.07
C ASP A 20 10.58 -5.88 12.15
N LEU A 21 10.20 -5.83 10.87
CA LEU A 21 10.87 -4.99 9.88
C LEU A 21 10.56 -3.49 9.99
N ILE A 22 9.41 -3.11 10.58
CA ILE A 22 9.06 -1.68 10.77
C ILE A 22 9.85 -1.02 11.89
N THR A 23 10.43 -1.82 12.76
CA THR A 23 11.27 -1.34 13.86
C THR A 23 12.73 -1.27 13.41
N ASN A 24 13.41 -0.18 13.73
CA ASN A 24 14.85 -0.11 13.48
C ASN A 24 15.56 -1.25 14.24
N ARG A 25 16.34 -2.07 13.53
CA ARG A 25 17.05 -3.24 14.08
C ARG A 25 17.99 -2.95 15.26
N LYS A 26 18.32 -1.68 15.49
CA LYS A 26 19.15 -1.22 16.62
C LYS A 26 18.31 -0.85 17.85
N THR A 27 16.99 -0.95 17.74
CA THR A 27 16.06 -0.54 18.79
C THR A 27 15.32 -1.76 19.32
N ASP A 28 15.34 -1.94 20.63
CA ASP A 28 14.54 -2.97 21.29
C ASP A 28 13.06 -2.62 21.21
N TYR A 29 12.22 -3.62 20.93
CA TYR A 29 10.78 -3.46 21.01
C TYR A 29 10.13 -4.66 21.67
N LYS A 30 8.98 -4.43 22.29
CA LYS A 30 8.13 -5.49 22.84
C LYS A 30 7.07 -5.85 21.81
N PHE A 31 7.07 -7.10 21.37
CA PHE A 31 6.01 -7.58 20.51
C PHE A 31 4.67 -7.61 21.25
N ASP A 32 3.68 -7.00 20.65
CA ASP A 32 2.29 -6.93 21.14
C ASP A 32 1.37 -7.36 20.00
N LEU A 33 0.81 -8.56 20.13
CA LEU A 33 -0.02 -9.15 19.08
C LEU A 33 -1.28 -8.32 18.81
N GLU A 34 -1.93 -7.80 19.85
CA GLU A 34 -3.15 -7.00 19.68
C GLU A 34 -2.85 -5.70 18.93
N LYS A 35 -1.77 -5.04 19.28
CA LYS A 35 -1.30 -3.82 18.59
C LYS A 35 -0.95 -4.09 17.13
N PHE A 36 -0.14 -5.12 16.84
CA PHE A 36 0.39 -5.36 15.49
C PHE A 36 -0.60 -6.07 14.56
N SER A 37 -1.64 -6.74 15.08
CA SER A 37 -2.74 -7.30 14.29
C SER A 37 -3.89 -6.33 14.04
N ASN A 38 -3.82 -5.11 14.56
CA ASN A 38 -4.86 -4.11 14.37
C ASN A 38 -4.91 -3.63 12.91
N ILE A 39 -6.14 -3.45 12.38
CA ILE A 39 -6.37 -2.90 11.05
C ILE A 39 -6.04 -1.39 10.97
N ASN A 40 -5.94 -0.71 12.10
CA ASN A 40 -5.58 0.69 12.18
C ASN A 40 -4.16 0.86 12.71
N GLY A 41 -3.49 1.93 12.27
CA GLY A 41 -2.14 2.25 12.72
C GLY A 41 -1.06 1.66 11.80
N LYS A 42 0.18 1.70 12.26
CA LYS A 42 1.36 1.30 11.49
C LYS A 42 1.58 -0.21 11.59
N THR A 43 0.73 -0.97 10.90
CA THR A 43 0.68 -2.44 10.96
C THR A 43 0.72 -3.07 9.59
N GLY A 44 1.15 -4.33 9.50
CA GLY A 44 1.13 -5.09 8.26
C GLY A 44 -0.30 -5.36 7.76
N ILE A 45 -1.26 -5.50 8.66
CA ILE A 45 -2.68 -5.66 8.33
C ILE A 45 -3.23 -4.41 7.63
N TYR A 46 -2.84 -3.22 8.08
CA TYR A 46 -3.20 -1.97 7.42
C TYR A 46 -2.70 -1.90 5.97
N VAL A 47 -1.47 -2.33 5.74
CA VAL A 47 -0.85 -2.38 4.41
C VAL A 47 -1.59 -3.38 3.50
N GLN A 48 -1.85 -4.59 4.00
CA GLN A 48 -2.63 -5.61 3.27
C GLN A 48 -4.01 -5.08 2.89
N TYR A 49 -4.68 -4.40 3.83
CA TYR A 49 -6.00 -3.83 3.58
C TYR A 49 -6.00 -2.77 2.47
N ALA A 50 -4.99 -1.88 2.44
CA ALA A 50 -4.83 -0.92 1.35
C ALA A 50 -4.66 -1.62 0.00
N GLN A 51 -3.83 -2.67 -0.05
CA GLN A 51 -3.55 -3.45 -1.24
C GLN A 51 -4.79 -4.20 -1.76
N VAL A 52 -5.53 -4.88 -0.88
CA VAL A 52 -6.77 -5.58 -1.25
C VAL A 52 -7.82 -4.61 -1.83
N ARG A 53 -7.98 -3.43 -1.21
CA ARG A 53 -8.90 -2.40 -1.73
C ARG A 53 -8.49 -1.91 -3.11
N ALA A 54 -7.21 -1.64 -3.32
CA ALA A 54 -6.68 -1.18 -4.58
C ALA A 54 -6.89 -2.22 -5.69
N LYS A 55 -6.54 -3.48 -5.44
CA LYS A 55 -6.78 -4.59 -6.37
C LYS A 55 -8.27 -4.74 -6.72
N LYS A 56 -9.16 -4.68 -5.72
CA LYS A 56 -10.63 -4.75 -5.94
C LYS A 56 -11.14 -3.59 -6.78
N LEU A 57 -10.59 -2.39 -6.61
CA LEU A 57 -10.94 -1.24 -7.44
C LEU A 57 -10.51 -1.46 -8.88
N LEU A 58 -9.27 -1.91 -9.11
CA LEU A 58 -8.76 -2.19 -10.45
C LEU A 58 -9.54 -3.30 -11.15
N SER A 59 -9.91 -4.38 -10.45
CA SER A 59 -10.68 -5.48 -11.04
C SER A 59 -12.08 -5.06 -11.52
N LYS A 60 -12.65 -4.03 -10.90
CA LYS A 60 -13.95 -3.44 -11.28
C LYS A 60 -13.83 -2.33 -12.31
N SER A 61 -12.63 -1.81 -12.54
CA SER A 61 -12.39 -0.74 -13.49
C SER A 61 -12.24 -1.30 -14.92
N LYS A 62 -12.69 -0.52 -15.91
CA LYS A 62 -12.48 -0.79 -17.33
C LYS A 62 -11.43 0.18 -17.87
N LEU A 63 -10.19 0.08 -17.37
CA LEU A 63 -9.10 0.95 -17.80
C LEU A 63 -8.58 0.49 -19.18
N ASP A 64 -8.60 1.39 -20.16
CA ASP A 64 -7.85 1.21 -21.40
C ASP A 64 -6.36 1.53 -21.13
N GLN A 65 -5.46 0.63 -21.55
CA GLN A 65 -4.00 0.80 -21.39
C GLN A 65 -3.44 2.06 -22.07
N LYS A 66 -4.18 2.66 -23.02
CA LYS A 66 -3.80 3.89 -23.72
C LYS A 66 -4.10 5.16 -22.91
N GLN A 67 -4.90 5.07 -21.87
CA GLN A 67 -5.26 6.24 -21.06
C GLN A 67 -4.06 6.74 -20.26
N LYS A 68 -3.94 8.06 -20.19
CA LYS A 68 -2.87 8.76 -19.46
C LYS A 68 -3.47 9.69 -18.41
N ILE A 69 -2.67 10.00 -17.39
CA ILE A 69 -3.03 11.00 -16.39
C ILE A 69 -3.17 12.36 -17.07
N ASN A 70 -4.26 13.06 -16.77
CA ASN A 70 -4.41 14.47 -17.09
C ASN A 70 -3.98 15.30 -15.86
N PRO A 71 -2.82 15.99 -15.93
CA PRO A 71 -2.29 16.72 -14.77
C PRO A 71 -3.18 17.86 -14.28
N LYS A 72 -4.03 18.43 -15.15
CA LYS A 72 -4.93 19.56 -14.81
C LYS A 72 -6.09 19.16 -13.91
N GLU A 73 -6.37 17.87 -13.82
CA GLU A 73 -7.49 17.29 -13.05
C GLU A 73 -7.02 16.49 -11.82
N LEU A 74 -5.75 16.65 -11.43
CA LEU A 74 -5.20 16.07 -10.20
C LEU A 74 -5.58 16.96 -9.01
N ASP A 75 -6.02 16.33 -7.92
CA ASP A 75 -6.17 17.00 -6.63
C ASP A 75 -4.90 16.88 -5.76
N GLU A 76 -4.90 17.54 -4.60
CA GLU A 76 -3.73 17.54 -3.70
C GLU A 76 -3.35 16.14 -3.21
N LYS A 77 -4.31 15.24 -3.01
CA LYS A 77 -4.06 13.87 -2.56
C LYS A 77 -3.43 13.04 -3.66
N ASP A 78 -3.91 13.20 -4.89
CA ASP A 78 -3.34 12.56 -6.08
C ASP A 78 -1.88 12.96 -6.25
N ILE A 79 -1.59 14.28 -6.16
CA ILE A 79 -0.23 14.82 -6.27
C ILE A 79 0.66 14.30 -5.15
N ARG A 80 0.14 14.24 -3.91
CA ARG A 80 0.90 13.75 -2.75
C ARG A 80 1.31 12.30 -2.94
N LEU A 81 0.38 11.42 -3.27
CA LEU A 81 0.68 10.00 -3.51
C LEU A 81 1.65 9.82 -4.68
N LEU A 82 1.46 10.53 -5.80
CA LEU A 82 2.40 10.46 -6.93
C LEU A 82 3.82 10.90 -6.52
N ASN A 83 3.94 11.99 -5.77
CA ASN A 83 5.24 12.44 -5.26
C ASN A 83 5.87 11.42 -4.31
N SER A 84 5.07 10.76 -3.46
CA SER A 84 5.58 9.71 -2.59
C SER A 84 6.03 8.49 -3.39
N LEU A 85 5.29 8.07 -4.41
CA LEU A 85 5.71 6.97 -5.30
C LEU A 85 7.04 7.26 -6.02
N MET A 86 7.30 8.52 -6.40
CA MET A 86 8.57 8.92 -7.02
C MET A 86 9.78 8.82 -6.09
N LYS A 87 9.60 8.73 -4.78
CA LYS A 87 10.69 8.59 -3.80
C LYS A 87 11.21 7.16 -3.63
N PHE A 88 10.66 6.18 -4.36
CA PHE A 88 11.02 4.76 -4.24
C PHE A 88 12.54 4.53 -4.24
N GLU A 89 13.24 5.11 -5.21
CA GLU A 89 14.69 4.93 -5.34
C GLU A 89 15.46 5.45 -4.11
N ILE A 90 14.98 6.52 -3.50
CA ILE A 90 15.61 7.14 -2.31
C ILE A 90 15.52 6.17 -1.13
N TYR A 91 14.33 5.66 -0.82
CA TYR A 91 14.11 4.72 0.28
C TYR A 91 14.81 3.38 0.05
N PHE A 92 14.80 2.90 -1.20
CA PHE A 92 15.48 1.67 -1.57
C PHE A 92 17.00 1.78 -1.37
N LYS A 93 17.61 2.87 -1.84
CA LYS A 93 19.04 3.15 -1.61
C LYS A 93 19.38 3.29 -0.13
N GLN A 94 18.54 3.96 0.65
CA GLN A 94 18.74 4.09 2.10
C GLN A 94 18.72 2.71 2.79
N ALA A 95 17.75 1.87 2.46
CA ALA A 95 17.64 0.54 3.03
C ALA A 95 18.88 -0.32 2.75
N ILE A 96 19.37 -0.31 1.50
CA ILE A 96 20.55 -1.09 1.09
C ILE A 96 21.83 -0.52 1.72
N ASN A 97 22.08 0.78 1.59
CA ASN A 97 23.33 1.39 2.03
C ASN A 97 23.53 1.30 3.55
N ASN A 98 22.43 1.33 4.31
CA ASN A 98 22.48 1.23 5.77
C ASN A 98 22.27 -0.23 6.28
N ASN A 99 21.88 -1.17 5.41
CA ASN A 99 21.38 -2.50 5.79
C ASN A 99 20.21 -2.40 6.79
N GLU A 100 19.28 -1.50 6.55
CA GLU A 100 18.16 -1.18 7.45
C GLU A 100 16.82 -1.30 6.69
N PRO A 101 16.17 -2.48 6.73
CA PRO A 101 14.93 -2.74 5.98
C PRO A 101 13.73 -1.90 6.47
N HIS A 102 13.80 -1.33 7.67
CA HIS A 102 12.72 -0.48 8.19
C HIS A 102 12.42 0.71 7.28
N PHE A 103 13.38 1.22 6.50
CA PHE A 103 13.12 2.26 5.51
C PHE A 103 12.10 1.83 4.45
N LEU A 104 12.15 0.56 4.00
CA LEU A 104 11.17 0.05 3.04
C LEU A 104 9.80 -0.20 3.69
N ALA A 105 9.79 -0.69 4.94
CA ALA A 105 8.56 -0.92 5.68
C ALA A 105 7.85 0.42 6.00
N ASP A 106 8.60 1.44 6.41
CA ASP A 106 8.11 2.80 6.62
C ASP A 106 7.52 3.39 5.35
N TYR A 107 8.24 3.25 4.25
CA TYR A 107 7.80 3.75 2.95
C TYR A 107 6.55 3.04 2.45
N LEU A 108 6.47 1.71 2.60
CA LEU A 108 5.29 0.94 2.26
C LEU A 108 4.06 1.40 3.07
N TYR A 109 4.25 1.68 4.36
CA TYR A 109 3.19 2.24 5.19
C TYR A 109 2.80 3.66 4.74
N GLU A 110 3.75 4.54 4.43
CA GLU A 110 3.51 5.91 3.96
C GLU A 110 2.62 5.92 2.72
N ILE A 111 3.01 5.18 1.65
CA ILE A 111 2.22 5.14 0.42
C ILE A 111 0.85 4.47 0.62
N SER A 112 0.75 3.50 1.53
CA SER A 112 -0.53 2.86 1.88
C SER A 112 -1.46 3.82 2.60
N ASN A 113 -0.93 4.64 3.50
CA ASN A 113 -1.70 5.66 4.22
C ASN A 113 -2.23 6.75 3.28
N GLU A 114 -1.39 7.22 2.36
CA GLU A 114 -1.80 8.20 1.36
C GLU A 114 -2.84 7.64 0.40
N TYR A 115 -2.67 6.40 -0.07
CA TYR A 115 -3.65 5.73 -0.90
C TYR A 115 -5.00 5.57 -0.18
N ASN A 116 -5.00 5.15 1.09
CA ASN A 116 -6.22 5.03 1.87
C ASN A 116 -6.94 6.37 2.02
N SER A 117 -6.23 7.50 2.09
CA SER A 117 -6.84 8.83 2.15
C SER A 117 -7.62 9.19 0.87
N ILE A 118 -7.10 8.78 -0.30
CA ILE A 118 -7.78 8.93 -1.59
C ILE A 118 -9.03 8.02 -1.66
N TYR A 119 -8.87 6.77 -1.22
CA TYR A 119 -9.93 5.77 -1.29
C TYR A 119 -11.13 6.10 -0.37
N GLN A 120 -10.89 6.70 0.80
CA GLN A 120 -11.94 7.02 1.78
C GLN A 120 -12.84 8.17 1.35
N ASP A 121 -12.29 9.18 0.69
CA ASP A 121 -13.02 10.41 0.38
C ASP A 121 -13.90 10.32 -0.85
N GLU A 122 -13.65 9.34 -1.73
CA GLU A 122 -14.35 9.25 -2.99
C GLU A 122 -14.79 7.83 -3.33
N LYS A 123 -16.03 7.70 -3.76
CA LYS A 123 -16.48 6.53 -4.53
C LYS A 123 -15.88 6.64 -5.94
N ILE A 124 -14.60 6.28 -6.07
CA ILE A 124 -13.78 6.52 -7.28
C ILE A 124 -14.53 6.14 -8.57
N LEU A 125 -15.16 4.95 -8.58
CA LEU A 125 -15.90 4.48 -9.76
C LEU A 125 -17.26 5.16 -9.98
N GLN A 126 -17.71 6.02 -9.06
CA GLN A 126 -18.95 6.80 -9.16
C GLN A 126 -18.66 8.28 -9.42
N ASN A 127 -17.42 8.66 -9.64
CA ASN A 127 -17.07 10.04 -9.93
C ASN A 127 -17.73 10.49 -11.25
N LYS A 128 -18.44 11.62 -11.20
CA LYS A 128 -19.13 12.19 -12.38
C LYS A 128 -18.16 12.68 -13.45
N SER A 129 -16.93 13.07 -13.08
CA SER A 129 -15.86 13.41 -14.01
C SER A 129 -15.14 12.16 -14.48
N ASN A 130 -15.33 11.81 -15.73
CA ASN A 130 -14.64 10.65 -16.33
C ASN A 130 -13.10 10.81 -16.27
N VAL A 131 -12.59 12.02 -16.42
CA VAL A 131 -11.15 12.32 -16.38
C VAL A 131 -10.58 12.12 -14.99
N LYS A 132 -11.23 12.61 -13.94
CA LYS A 132 -10.81 12.39 -12.54
C LYS A 132 -10.85 10.92 -12.17
N MET A 133 -11.90 10.21 -12.59
CA MET A 133 -12.00 8.77 -12.37
C MET A 133 -10.83 8.03 -13.03
N ILE A 134 -10.50 8.35 -14.27
CA ILE A 134 -9.37 7.75 -14.99
C ILE A 134 -8.06 8.02 -14.27
N ASN A 135 -7.80 9.27 -13.86
CA ASN A 135 -6.60 9.62 -13.09
C ASN A 135 -6.46 8.75 -11.85
N LYS A 136 -7.52 8.64 -11.04
CA LYS A 136 -7.49 7.84 -9.81
C LYS A 136 -7.29 6.34 -10.06
N ILE A 137 -7.84 5.80 -11.13
CA ILE A 137 -7.62 4.40 -11.51
C ILE A 137 -6.15 4.18 -11.92
N ILE A 138 -5.56 5.09 -12.70
CA ILE A 138 -4.14 4.99 -13.10
C ILE A 138 -3.23 5.12 -11.87
N ILE A 139 -3.50 6.06 -10.97
CA ILE A 139 -2.77 6.23 -9.70
C ILE A 139 -2.88 4.97 -8.83
N THR A 140 -4.08 4.38 -8.75
CA THR A 140 -4.29 3.10 -8.05
C THR A 140 -3.44 1.98 -8.66
N LYS A 141 -3.32 1.91 -9.98
CA LYS A 141 -2.46 0.94 -10.65
C LYS A 141 -0.99 1.10 -10.24
N TYR A 142 -0.47 2.32 -10.25
CA TYR A 142 0.90 2.57 -9.77
C TYR A 142 1.06 2.21 -8.30
N PHE A 143 0.11 2.58 -7.43
CA PHE A 143 0.15 2.16 -6.03
C PHE A 143 0.23 0.63 -5.88
N VAL A 144 -0.59 -0.12 -6.62
CA VAL A 144 -0.57 -1.60 -6.59
C VAL A 144 0.79 -2.14 -7.02
N GLU A 145 1.37 -1.63 -8.11
CA GLU A 145 2.67 -2.07 -8.62
C GLU A 145 3.79 -1.82 -7.60
N TYR A 146 3.89 -0.61 -7.05
CA TYR A 146 4.93 -0.25 -6.08
C TYR A 146 4.75 -0.96 -4.74
N SER A 147 3.53 -1.06 -4.23
CA SER A 147 3.27 -1.75 -2.97
C SER A 147 3.53 -3.26 -3.07
N LEU A 148 3.23 -3.91 -4.20
CA LEU A 148 3.60 -5.30 -4.45
C LEU A 148 5.11 -5.49 -4.43
N LEU A 149 5.85 -4.66 -5.15
CA LEU A 149 7.31 -4.72 -5.19
C LEU A 149 7.92 -4.58 -3.80
N LEU A 150 7.39 -3.66 -2.98
CA LEU A 150 7.84 -3.46 -1.60
C LEU A 150 7.48 -4.64 -0.70
N MET A 151 6.26 -5.18 -0.83
CA MET A 151 5.85 -6.37 -0.07
C MET A 151 6.74 -7.57 -0.39
N GLU A 152 7.01 -7.84 -1.66
CA GLU A 152 7.91 -8.91 -2.10
C GLU A 152 9.33 -8.70 -1.54
N SER A 153 9.85 -7.47 -1.60
CA SER A 153 11.18 -7.12 -1.08
C SER A 153 11.29 -7.33 0.44
N LEU A 154 10.18 -7.24 1.17
CA LEU A 154 10.09 -7.45 2.61
C LEU A 154 9.69 -8.90 2.99
N GLY A 155 9.49 -9.79 2.03
CA GLY A 155 9.03 -11.16 2.29
C GLY A 155 7.57 -11.24 2.76
N ILE A 156 6.76 -10.25 2.41
CA ILE A 156 5.33 -10.19 2.75
C ILE A 156 4.52 -10.68 1.55
N PHE A 157 3.71 -11.71 1.77
CA PHE A 157 2.85 -12.27 0.72
C PHE A 157 1.50 -11.55 0.68
N PRO A 158 1.14 -10.94 -0.46
CA PRO A 158 -0.14 -10.27 -0.59
C PRO A 158 -1.31 -11.27 -0.52
N VAL A 159 -2.44 -10.82 0.05
CA VAL A 159 -3.69 -11.55 0.04
C VAL A 159 -4.66 -10.94 -0.98
N ASP A 160 -5.62 -11.73 -1.46
CA ASP A 160 -6.60 -11.27 -2.44
C ASP A 160 -7.91 -10.80 -1.78
N GLU A 161 -8.18 -11.26 -0.55
CA GLU A 161 -9.33 -10.81 0.25
C GLU A 161 -9.02 -10.79 1.75
N MET A 162 -9.74 -9.93 2.43
CA MET A 162 -9.77 -9.82 3.89
C MET A 162 -11.21 -9.62 4.37
#